data_6ea709c6094984d8ea5cabd423ce70bb
#
_entry.id   6ea709c6094984d8ea5cabd423ce70bb
#
_cell.length_a   1.000
_cell.length_b   1.000
_cell.length_c   1.000
_cell.angle_alpha   90.00
_cell.angle_beta   90.00
_cell.angle_gamma   90.00
#
_symmetry.space_group_name_H-M   'P 1'
#
loop_
_entity.id
_entity.type
_entity.pdbx_description
1 polymer ?
#
loop_
_entity_poly.entity_id
_entity_poly.type
_entity_poly.pdbx_seq_one_letter_code
_entity_poly.pdbx_strand_id
1 'polypeptide(L)'
;MPAGEAEARAVQDTLRSRVVLDEPGPPPGTGRVTGVDVAYDDERDVVVAAAVVLDGATFEVVAETTAVGRVTFPYVPGLLAFREIPTVLAALESLPVDPGLVICDGYGRAHPRRFGLASHLGVLTGLPVIGVAKNPFTFSYEQPGPRRGDWSPLLDGEEEVGRALRTQDGVKPVFVSVGHRTGLDNACAHTLLLARDFRQPETTRRADSLCRKALREAAA
;
A
#
# COMPACT_ATOMS: atom_id res chain seq x y z
N MET A 1 -1.49 -8.25 -19.04
CA MET A 1 -1.79 -9.09 -17.85
C MET A 1 -1.21 -10.48 -18.08
N PRO A 2 -0.61 -11.12 -17.06
CA PRO A 2 -0.12 -12.50 -17.18
C PRO A 2 -1.29 -13.47 -17.41
N ALA A 3 -1.03 -14.51 -18.20
CA ALA A 3 -2.04 -15.53 -18.49
C ALA A 3 -2.29 -16.51 -17.32
N GLY A 4 -1.40 -16.52 -16.33
CA GLY A 4 -1.53 -17.38 -15.17
C GLY A 4 -0.44 -17.14 -14.11
N GLU A 5 -0.46 -17.98 -13.07
CA GLU A 5 0.40 -17.82 -11.88
C GLU A 5 1.91 -17.89 -12.21
N ALA A 6 2.32 -18.81 -13.08
CA ALA A 6 3.74 -18.95 -13.44
C ALA A 6 4.28 -17.70 -14.14
N GLU A 7 3.52 -17.13 -15.07
CA GLU A 7 3.89 -15.89 -15.75
C GLU A 7 3.87 -14.69 -14.79
N ALA A 8 2.88 -14.62 -13.90
CA ALA A 8 2.81 -13.59 -12.88
C ALA A 8 4.05 -13.60 -11.95
N ARG A 9 4.49 -14.78 -11.53
CA ARG A 9 5.73 -14.94 -10.76
C ARG A 9 6.96 -14.54 -11.55
N ALA A 10 7.05 -14.89 -12.82
CA ALA A 10 8.14 -14.48 -13.70
C ALA A 10 8.20 -12.94 -13.87
N VAL A 11 7.04 -12.29 -13.98
CA VAL A 11 6.96 -10.81 -13.98
C VAL A 11 7.49 -10.22 -12.68
N GLN A 12 7.09 -10.76 -11.51
CA GLN A 12 7.61 -10.30 -10.21
C GLN A 12 9.14 -10.45 -10.15
N ASP A 13 9.69 -11.60 -10.59
CA ASP A 13 11.13 -11.85 -10.57
C ASP A 13 11.90 -10.88 -11.49
N THR A 14 11.33 -10.55 -12.63
CA THR A 14 11.93 -9.59 -13.59
C THR A 14 11.90 -8.17 -13.04
N LEU A 15 10.79 -7.74 -12.45
CA LEU A 15 10.61 -6.36 -11.99
C LEU A 15 11.27 -6.10 -10.64
N ARG A 16 11.48 -7.12 -9.83
CA ARG A 16 12.05 -6.99 -8.47
C ARG A 16 13.39 -6.25 -8.46
N SER A 17 14.24 -6.48 -9.45
CA SER A 17 15.55 -5.80 -9.55
C SER A 17 15.46 -4.31 -9.84
N ARG A 18 14.29 -3.81 -10.21
CA ARG A 18 14.04 -2.39 -10.50
C ARG A 18 13.55 -1.61 -9.28
N VAL A 19 13.36 -2.28 -8.14
CA VAL A 19 13.01 -1.60 -6.88
C VAL A 19 14.19 -0.78 -6.39
N VAL A 20 13.98 0.50 -6.17
CA VAL A 20 14.97 1.44 -5.62
C VAL A 20 14.75 1.51 -4.11
N LEU A 21 15.80 1.23 -3.32
CA LEU A 21 15.76 1.16 -1.85
C LEU A 21 16.73 2.14 -1.17
N ASP A 22 17.60 2.78 -1.94
CA ASP A 22 18.65 3.68 -1.46
C ASP A 22 18.27 5.17 -1.49
N GLU A 23 17.04 5.48 -1.89
CA GLU A 23 16.49 6.83 -1.77
C GLU A 23 15.77 7.02 -0.42
N PRO A 24 15.93 8.18 0.24
CA PRO A 24 15.30 8.43 1.54
C PRO A 24 13.78 8.58 1.43
N GLY A 25 13.28 9.00 0.26
CA GLY A 25 11.89 9.39 0.06
C GLY A 25 11.58 10.82 0.55
N PRO A 26 10.34 11.32 0.32
CA PRO A 26 9.94 12.64 0.78
C PRO A 26 9.86 12.70 2.31
N PRO A 27 10.19 13.83 2.94
CA PRO A 27 10.10 13.98 4.39
C PRO A 27 8.64 13.90 4.88
N PRO A 28 8.36 13.23 6.01
CA PRO A 28 7.03 13.21 6.62
C PRO A 28 6.53 14.61 6.98
N GLY A 29 5.23 14.85 6.80
CA GLY A 29 4.62 16.16 7.08
C GLY A 29 4.85 17.19 5.99
N THR A 30 5.36 16.80 4.82
CA THR A 30 5.58 17.70 3.68
C THR A 30 4.96 17.15 2.41
N GLY A 31 4.70 18.04 1.45
CA GLY A 31 4.20 17.67 0.13
C GLY A 31 2.85 16.99 0.18
N ARG A 32 2.63 16.05 -0.72
CA ARG A 32 1.39 15.28 -0.84
C ARG A 32 1.60 13.83 -0.47
N VAL A 33 0.58 13.23 0.14
CA VAL A 33 0.54 11.80 0.47
C VAL A 33 -0.78 11.21 -0.01
N THR A 34 -0.71 10.10 -0.73
CA THR A 34 -1.88 9.49 -1.36
C THR A 34 -2.10 8.10 -0.78
N GLY A 35 -3.32 7.82 -0.34
CA GLY A 35 -3.74 6.45 -0.05
C GLY A 35 -4.44 5.84 -1.25
N VAL A 36 -4.17 4.57 -1.50
CA VAL A 36 -4.90 3.77 -2.48
C VAL A 36 -5.47 2.53 -1.82
N ASP A 37 -6.67 2.15 -2.22
CA ASP A 37 -7.33 0.93 -1.78
C ASP A 37 -8.35 0.48 -2.83
N VAL A 38 -8.83 -0.77 -2.73
CA VAL A 38 -9.80 -1.34 -3.65
C VAL A 38 -10.96 -2.01 -2.91
N ALA A 39 -12.10 -2.06 -3.58
CA ALA A 39 -13.26 -2.84 -3.15
C ALA A 39 -13.72 -3.75 -4.30
N TYR A 40 -14.22 -4.94 -3.95
CA TYR A 40 -14.62 -5.97 -4.92
C TYR A 40 -16.10 -6.30 -4.83
N ASP A 41 -16.69 -6.58 -5.98
CA ASP A 41 -17.90 -7.38 -6.14
C ASP A 41 -17.51 -8.64 -6.93
N ASP A 42 -17.25 -9.72 -6.21
CA ASP A 42 -16.77 -10.98 -6.80
C ASP A 42 -17.87 -11.70 -7.61
N GLU A 43 -19.16 -11.40 -7.36
CA GLU A 43 -20.29 -11.98 -8.13
C GLU A 43 -20.39 -11.40 -9.53
N ARG A 44 -19.95 -10.13 -9.68
CA ARG A 44 -20.00 -9.40 -10.96
C ARG A 44 -18.63 -9.22 -11.61
N ASP A 45 -17.57 -9.75 -11.03
CA ASP A 45 -16.18 -9.55 -11.43
C ASP A 45 -15.80 -8.05 -11.50
N VAL A 46 -16.35 -7.23 -10.61
CA VAL A 46 -16.08 -5.79 -10.56
C VAL A 46 -15.07 -5.47 -9.46
N VAL A 47 -14.13 -4.61 -9.77
CA VAL A 47 -13.23 -3.98 -8.79
C VAL A 47 -13.30 -2.46 -8.93
N VAL A 48 -13.38 -1.78 -7.81
CA VAL A 48 -13.32 -0.31 -7.77
C VAL A 48 -12.11 0.09 -6.96
N ALA A 49 -11.22 0.88 -7.54
CA ALA A 49 -10.10 1.50 -6.85
C ALA A 49 -10.42 2.94 -6.49
N ALA A 50 -9.85 3.41 -5.40
CA ALA A 50 -9.84 4.81 -5.02
C ALA A 50 -8.42 5.30 -4.76
N ALA A 51 -8.15 6.56 -5.09
CA ALA A 51 -6.97 7.30 -4.70
C ALA A 51 -7.41 8.58 -3.99
N VAL A 52 -6.90 8.80 -2.76
CA VAL A 52 -7.19 9.99 -1.96
C VAL A 52 -5.88 10.68 -1.62
N VAL A 53 -5.73 11.91 -2.09
CA VAL A 53 -4.55 12.76 -1.89
C VAL A 53 -4.80 13.69 -0.71
N LEU A 54 -3.93 13.65 0.28
CA LEU A 54 -3.91 14.59 1.39
C LEU A 54 -2.70 15.55 1.27
N ASP A 55 -2.88 16.76 1.73
CA ASP A 55 -1.75 17.62 2.09
C ASP A 55 -1.01 17.00 3.29
N GLY A 56 0.30 16.82 3.18
CA GLY A 56 1.11 16.12 4.18
C GLY A 56 1.23 16.85 5.52
N ALA A 57 1.02 18.16 5.54
CA ALA A 57 1.11 18.98 6.74
C ALA A 57 -0.26 19.17 7.43
N THR A 58 -1.31 19.44 6.66
CA THR A 58 -2.64 19.76 7.21
C THR A 58 -3.57 18.54 7.28
N PHE A 59 -3.30 17.50 6.49
CA PHE A 59 -4.14 16.30 6.31
C PHE A 59 -5.51 16.60 5.65
N GLU A 60 -5.65 17.77 5.07
CA GLU A 60 -6.82 18.13 4.26
C GLU A 60 -6.81 17.33 2.95
N VAL A 61 -8.00 16.96 2.47
CA VAL A 61 -8.14 16.31 1.17
C VAL A 61 -7.90 17.33 0.08
N VAL A 62 -6.89 17.07 -0.74
CA VAL A 62 -6.52 17.90 -1.91
C VAL A 62 -7.24 17.42 -3.17
N ALA A 63 -7.33 16.12 -3.35
CA ALA A 63 -8.00 15.49 -4.48
C ALA A 63 -8.41 14.05 -4.13
N GLU A 64 -9.44 13.56 -4.80
CA GLU A 64 -9.85 12.18 -4.74
C GLU A 64 -10.37 11.71 -6.09
N THR A 65 -10.12 10.46 -6.43
CA THR A 65 -10.58 9.82 -7.67
C THR A 65 -10.97 8.38 -7.43
N THR A 66 -11.81 7.86 -8.28
CA THR A 66 -12.16 6.43 -8.34
C THR A 66 -12.07 5.93 -9.77
N ALA A 67 -11.76 4.65 -9.91
CA ALA A 67 -11.81 3.95 -11.18
C ALA A 67 -12.55 2.62 -11.01
N VAL A 68 -13.34 2.25 -12.00
CA VAL A 68 -14.05 0.98 -12.05
C VAL A 68 -13.37 0.08 -13.08
N GLY A 69 -13.07 -1.14 -12.69
CA GLY A 69 -12.44 -2.13 -13.55
C GLY A 69 -13.08 -3.51 -13.43
N ARG A 70 -12.56 -4.46 -14.20
CA ARG A 70 -12.93 -5.87 -14.08
C ARG A 70 -11.79 -6.66 -13.43
N VAL A 71 -12.17 -7.64 -12.62
CA VAL A 71 -11.24 -8.60 -12.05
C VAL A 71 -10.83 -9.57 -13.16
N THR A 72 -9.57 -9.50 -13.58
CA THR A 72 -9.04 -10.33 -14.68
C THR A 72 -8.02 -11.38 -14.21
N PHE A 73 -7.65 -11.34 -12.91
CA PHE A 73 -6.73 -12.29 -12.32
C PHE A 73 -7.33 -12.91 -11.05
N PRO A 74 -7.22 -14.23 -10.83
CA PRO A 74 -7.76 -14.89 -9.65
C PRO A 74 -7.06 -14.43 -8.36
N TYR A 75 -7.73 -14.59 -7.22
CA TYR A 75 -7.07 -14.39 -5.94
C TYR A 75 -6.05 -15.51 -5.69
N VAL A 76 -4.78 -15.14 -5.72
CA VAL A 76 -3.67 -16.03 -5.38
C VAL A 76 -2.80 -15.32 -4.36
N PRO A 77 -2.57 -15.88 -3.15
CA PRO A 77 -1.68 -15.29 -2.16
C PRO A 77 -0.31 -14.97 -2.73
N GLY A 78 0.15 -13.72 -2.53
CA GLY A 78 1.40 -13.22 -3.10
C GLY A 78 1.32 -12.70 -4.55
N LEU A 79 0.15 -12.78 -5.21
CA LEU A 79 -0.07 -12.24 -6.56
C LEU A 79 -1.19 -11.18 -6.61
N LEU A 80 -1.58 -10.64 -5.46
CA LEU A 80 -2.65 -9.65 -5.32
C LEU A 80 -2.48 -8.44 -6.26
N ALA A 81 -1.24 -8.02 -6.48
CA ALA A 81 -0.91 -6.91 -7.37
C ALA A 81 -1.51 -7.03 -8.77
N PHE A 82 -1.56 -8.24 -9.35
CA PHE A 82 -2.12 -8.45 -10.68
C PHE A 82 -3.64 -8.30 -10.72
N ARG A 83 -4.30 -8.41 -9.59
CA ARG A 83 -5.74 -8.21 -9.45
C ARG A 83 -6.10 -6.73 -9.26
N GLU A 84 -5.24 -5.95 -8.63
CA GLU A 84 -5.53 -4.59 -8.16
C GLU A 84 -4.89 -3.49 -8.99
N ILE A 85 -3.62 -3.66 -9.36
CA ILE A 85 -2.83 -2.60 -9.99
C ILE A 85 -3.49 -1.98 -11.22
N PRO A 86 -4.11 -2.70 -12.16
CA PRO A 86 -4.71 -2.07 -13.33
C PRO A 86 -5.73 -0.98 -12.97
N THR A 87 -6.58 -1.27 -11.98
CA THR A 87 -7.61 -0.32 -11.55
C THR A 87 -7.04 0.79 -10.64
N VAL A 88 -6.04 0.45 -9.81
CA VAL A 88 -5.31 1.45 -9.00
C VAL A 88 -4.57 2.44 -9.88
N LEU A 89 -3.90 1.98 -10.95
CA LEU A 89 -3.24 2.87 -11.92
C LEU A 89 -4.23 3.82 -12.57
N ALA A 90 -5.40 3.30 -13.03
CA ALA A 90 -6.43 4.14 -13.64
C ALA A 90 -6.94 5.23 -12.67
N ALA A 91 -7.08 4.92 -11.37
CA ALA A 91 -7.44 5.91 -10.37
C ALA A 91 -6.33 6.95 -10.16
N LEU A 92 -5.06 6.53 -10.08
CA LEU A 92 -3.92 7.45 -9.93
C LEU A 92 -3.73 8.36 -11.17
N GLU A 93 -3.86 7.82 -12.37
CA GLU A 93 -3.75 8.56 -13.63
C GLU A 93 -4.86 9.60 -13.81
N SER A 94 -6.01 9.40 -13.15
CA SER A 94 -7.14 10.33 -13.18
C SER A 94 -7.00 11.47 -12.16
N LEU A 95 -5.97 11.47 -11.30
CA LEU A 95 -5.74 12.56 -10.35
C LEU A 95 -5.38 13.85 -11.06
N PRO A 96 -6.00 14.99 -10.69
CA PRO A 96 -5.66 16.30 -11.26
C PRO A 96 -4.39 16.91 -10.68
N VAL A 97 -3.72 16.19 -9.77
CA VAL A 97 -2.55 16.65 -9.02
C VAL A 97 -1.52 15.55 -8.91
N ASP A 98 -0.25 15.90 -8.67
CA ASP A 98 0.80 14.95 -8.33
C ASP A 98 0.42 14.18 -7.03
N PRO A 99 0.46 12.86 -7.01
CA PRO A 99 0.10 12.06 -5.85
C PRO A 99 1.13 12.14 -4.70
N GLY A 100 2.37 12.53 -4.96
CA GLY A 100 3.44 12.49 -3.98
C GLY A 100 3.79 11.06 -3.54
N LEU A 101 3.98 10.84 -2.23
CA LEU A 101 4.19 9.49 -1.67
C LEU A 101 2.87 8.71 -1.67
N VAL A 102 2.90 7.48 -2.19
CA VAL A 102 1.72 6.60 -2.23
C VAL A 102 1.79 5.55 -1.12
N ILE A 103 0.67 5.32 -0.44
CA ILE A 103 0.50 4.33 0.62
C ILE A 103 -0.54 3.31 0.16
N CYS A 104 -0.11 2.03 0.07
CA CYS A 104 -0.98 0.90 -0.28
C CYS A 104 -1.40 0.13 0.98
N ASP A 105 -2.66 -0.34 1.05
CA ASP A 105 -3.06 -1.38 2.00
C ASP A 105 -2.53 -2.74 1.52
N GLY A 106 -1.31 -3.07 1.90
CA GLY A 106 -0.62 -4.28 1.47
C GLY A 106 0.89 -4.21 1.70
N TYR A 107 1.61 -5.13 1.11
CA TYR A 107 3.05 -5.27 1.30
C TYR A 107 3.85 -4.72 0.12
N GLY A 108 5.04 -4.18 0.45
CA GLY A 108 6.10 -3.93 -0.50
C GLY A 108 7.14 -5.06 -0.43
N ARG A 109 8.31 -4.78 0.15
CA ARG A 109 9.43 -5.73 0.31
C ARG A 109 9.11 -6.86 1.29
N ALA A 110 8.23 -6.67 2.28
CA ALA A 110 7.77 -7.74 3.17
C ALA A 110 6.85 -8.73 2.44
N HIS A 111 7.40 -9.39 1.43
CA HIS A 111 6.75 -10.33 0.54
C HIS A 111 7.71 -11.49 0.23
N PRO A 112 7.25 -12.77 0.08
CA PRO A 112 8.14 -13.92 -0.16
C PRO A 112 9.10 -13.72 -1.33
N ARG A 113 8.67 -12.98 -2.36
CA ARG A 113 9.49 -12.64 -3.53
C ARG A 113 10.10 -11.23 -3.43
N ARG A 114 10.05 -10.55 -2.30
CA ARG A 114 10.47 -9.15 -2.09
C ARG A 114 9.80 -8.16 -3.05
N PHE A 115 8.63 -8.52 -3.56
CA PHE A 115 7.92 -7.75 -4.58
C PHE A 115 6.41 -7.89 -4.43
N GLY A 116 5.85 -7.23 -3.40
CA GLY A 116 4.40 -7.15 -3.16
C GLY A 116 3.75 -6.00 -3.92
N LEU A 117 2.50 -5.71 -3.59
CA LEU A 117 1.66 -4.69 -4.23
C LEU A 117 2.36 -3.32 -4.29
N ALA A 118 2.87 -2.82 -3.16
CA ALA A 118 3.51 -1.50 -3.09
C ALA A 118 4.80 -1.43 -3.92
N SER A 119 5.62 -2.50 -3.94
CA SER A 119 6.81 -2.55 -4.79
C SER A 119 6.44 -2.58 -6.27
N HIS A 120 5.43 -3.36 -6.63
CA HIS A 120 4.97 -3.48 -8.00
C HIS A 120 4.41 -2.15 -8.51
N LEU A 121 3.54 -1.50 -7.74
CA LEU A 121 3.00 -0.19 -8.08
C LEU A 121 4.11 0.86 -8.22
N GLY A 122 5.04 0.89 -7.27
CA GLY A 122 6.17 1.83 -7.30
C GLY A 122 7.07 1.67 -8.52
N VAL A 123 7.41 0.44 -8.91
CA VAL A 123 8.20 0.17 -10.12
C VAL A 123 7.48 0.59 -11.40
N LEU A 124 6.16 0.42 -11.47
CA LEU A 124 5.38 0.81 -12.65
C LEU A 124 5.19 2.32 -12.78
N THR A 125 5.04 3.02 -11.66
CA THR A 125 4.75 4.47 -11.65
C THR A 125 5.99 5.33 -11.51
N GLY A 126 7.10 4.78 -10.99
CA GLY A 126 8.29 5.55 -10.59
C GLY A 126 8.10 6.40 -9.32
N LEU A 127 6.94 6.30 -8.67
CA LEU A 127 6.63 7.06 -7.45
C LEU A 127 7.29 6.46 -6.21
N PRO A 128 7.53 7.25 -5.15
CA PRO A 128 7.82 6.70 -3.83
C PRO A 128 6.56 6.02 -3.28
N VAL A 129 6.69 4.73 -2.92
CA VAL A 129 5.55 3.92 -2.45
C VAL A 129 5.93 3.15 -1.19
N ILE A 130 5.02 3.10 -0.22
CA ILE A 130 5.12 2.26 0.97
C ILE A 130 3.91 1.32 1.06
N GLY A 131 4.12 0.17 1.69
CA GLY A 131 3.06 -0.78 2.03
C GLY A 131 2.75 -0.75 3.52
N VAL A 132 1.48 -0.67 3.89
CA VAL A 132 1.00 -0.73 5.27
C VAL A 132 -0.11 -1.77 5.37
N ALA A 133 0.25 -2.98 5.76
CA ALA A 133 -0.69 -4.09 5.84
C ALA A 133 -1.34 -4.20 7.24
N LYS A 134 -2.59 -4.69 7.26
CA LYS A 134 -3.38 -4.88 8.49
C LYS A 134 -3.00 -6.13 9.28
N ASN A 135 -2.51 -7.16 8.62
CA ASN A 135 -2.22 -8.47 9.20
C ASN A 135 -0.82 -8.92 8.78
N PRO A 136 -0.12 -9.74 9.58
CA PRO A 136 1.16 -10.30 9.15
C PRO A 136 0.93 -11.29 8.00
N PHE A 137 1.90 -11.38 7.09
CA PHE A 137 1.84 -12.36 6.00
C PHE A 137 2.53 -13.67 6.41
N THR A 138 3.82 -13.84 6.06
CA THR A 138 4.55 -15.09 6.30
C THR A 138 5.77 -14.91 7.22
N PHE A 139 6.11 -13.68 7.59
CA PHE A 139 7.33 -13.36 8.33
C PHE A 139 7.11 -13.41 9.84
N SER A 140 8.17 -13.78 10.55
CA SER A 140 8.17 -13.76 12.01
C SER A 140 8.42 -12.36 12.54
N TYR A 141 7.85 -12.05 13.69
CA TYR A 141 8.10 -10.83 14.44
C TYR A 141 7.80 -11.05 15.91
N GLU A 142 8.47 -10.30 16.75
CA GLU A 142 8.09 -10.17 18.15
C GLU A 142 7.04 -9.09 18.30
N GLN A 143 6.15 -9.23 19.29
CA GLN A 143 5.17 -8.19 19.56
C GLN A 143 5.90 -6.90 19.98
N PRO A 144 5.68 -5.77 19.28
CA PRO A 144 6.23 -4.49 19.72
C PRO A 144 5.64 -4.08 21.07
N GLY A 145 6.36 -3.25 21.81
CA GLY A 145 5.89 -2.65 23.05
C GLY A 145 4.49 -2.03 22.92
N PRO A 146 3.85 -1.68 24.05
CA PRO A 146 2.45 -1.26 24.06
C PRO A 146 2.21 0.19 23.63
N ARG A 147 3.25 1.01 23.51
CA ARG A 147 3.12 2.44 23.24
C ARG A 147 3.11 2.77 21.76
N ARG A 148 2.42 3.83 21.41
CA ARG A 148 2.52 4.43 20.08
C ARG A 148 3.97 4.72 19.71
N GLY A 149 4.41 4.26 18.54
CA GLY A 149 5.79 4.38 18.07
C GLY A 149 6.66 3.17 18.36
N ASP A 150 6.28 2.29 19.29
CA ASP A 150 6.99 1.02 19.50
C ASP A 150 6.92 0.16 18.23
N TRP A 151 8.03 -0.50 17.90
CA TRP A 151 8.11 -1.36 16.74
C TRP A 151 9.02 -2.58 16.98
N SER A 152 8.87 -3.57 16.15
CA SER A 152 9.77 -4.72 16.06
C SER A 152 10.01 -5.09 14.60
N PRO A 153 11.18 -5.67 14.24
CA PRO A 153 11.45 -6.06 12.88
C PRO A 153 10.54 -7.20 12.41
N LEU A 154 10.15 -7.15 11.14
CA LEU A 154 9.66 -8.33 10.41
C LEU A 154 10.86 -9.03 9.80
N LEU A 155 11.08 -10.28 10.17
CA LEU A 155 12.26 -11.03 9.78
C LEU A 155 11.92 -12.17 8.82
N ASP A 156 12.77 -12.33 7.80
CA ASP A 156 12.87 -13.52 6.97
C ASP A 156 14.32 -14.07 7.12
N GLY A 157 14.48 -15.05 8.01
CA GLY A 157 15.79 -15.39 8.52
C GLY A 157 16.39 -14.23 9.32
N GLU A 158 17.54 -13.72 8.88
CA GLU A 158 18.22 -12.56 9.48
C GLU A 158 17.90 -11.22 8.77
N GLU A 159 17.16 -11.26 7.67
CA GLU A 159 16.85 -10.07 6.87
C GLU A 159 15.64 -9.32 7.45
N GLU A 160 15.81 -8.03 7.76
CA GLU A 160 14.68 -7.13 8.07
C GLU A 160 13.97 -6.74 6.76
N VAL A 161 12.74 -7.22 6.57
CA VAL A 161 11.92 -6.98 5.39
C VAL A 161 10.85 -5.92 5.60
N GLY A 162 10.65 -5.50 6.84
CA GLY A 162 9.66 -4.52 7.27
C GLY A 162 9.60 -4.43 8.78
N ARG A 163 8.59 -3.73 9.29
CA ARG A 163 8.37 -3.56 10.74
C ARG A 163 6.92 -3.75 11.13
N ALA A 164 6.71 -4.42 12.28
CA ALA A 164 5.46 -4.36 13.02
C ALA A 164 5.48 -3.08 13.86
N LEU A 165 4.64 -2.09 13.52
CA LEU A 165 4.62 -0.76 14.11
C LEU A 165 3.34 -0.52 14.90
N ARG A 166 3.46 -0.12 16.15
CA ARG A 166 2.34 0.26 17.01
C ARG A 166 1.94 1.71 16.72
N THR A 167 0.81 1.90 16.09
CA THR A 167 0.30 3.23 15.73
C THR A 167 -0.63 3.85 16.77
N GLN A 168 -1.17 3.02 17.69
CA GLN A 168 -2.01 3.45 18.81
C GLN A 168 -1.65 2.63 20.05
N ASP A 169 -1.73 3.24 21.22
CA ASP A 169 -1.42 2.56 22.48
C ASP A 169 -2.32 1.35 22.72
N GLY A 170 -1.72 0.19 22.98
CA GLY A 170 -2.43 -1.05 23.27
C GLY A 170 -3.16 -1.70 22.09
N VAL A 171 -3.20 -1.09 20.90
CA VAL A 171 -3.86 -1.61 19.71
C VAL A 171 -2.89 -2.49 18.90
N LYS A 172 -3.39 -3.50 18.19
CA LYS A 172 -2.57 -4.36 17.29
C LYS A 172 -1.70 -3.52 16.35
N PRO A 173 -0.42 -3.90 16.12
CA PRO A 173 0.44 -3.17 15.19
C PRO A 173 -0.05 -3.28 13.75
N VAL A 174 0.36 -2.34 12.91
CA VAL A 174 0.34 -2.45 11.44
C VAL A 174 1.70 -2.95 10.97
N PHE A 175 1.78 -3.45 9.74
CA PHE A 175 2.99 -4.04 9.17
C PHE A 175 3.47 -3.17 8.00
N VAL A 176 4.55 -2.43 8.25
CA VAL A 176 5.12 -1.44 7.33
C VAL A 176 6.26 -2.06 6.55
N SER A 177 6.28 -1.85 5.24
CA SER A 177 7.41 -2.23 4.41
C SER A 177 7.64 -1.23 3.27
N VAL A 178 8.89 -1.14 2.82
CA VAL A 178 9.25 -0.32 1.68
C VAL A 178 8.64 -0.91 0.40
N GLY A 179 8.04 -0.05 -0.42
CA GLY A 179 7.62 -0.39 -1.78
C GLY A 179 8.70 0.01 -2.78
N HIS A 180 8.96 1.31 -2.92
CA HIS A 180 9.87 1.88 -3.91
C HIS A 180 10.30 3.29 -3.51
N ARG A 181 11.56 3.69 -3.78
CA ARG A 181 12.12 5.06 -3.63
C ARG A 181 11.89 5.70 -2.27
N THR A 182 12.03 4.93 -1.20
CA THR A 182 11.92 5.40 0.18
C THR A 182 12.65 4.44 1.13
N GLY A 183 13.06 4.93 2.30
CA GLY A 183 13.65 4.10 3.36
C GLY A 183 12.61 3.59 4.35
N LEU A 184 12.94 2.53 5.10
CA LEU A 184 12.03 1.90 6.06
C LEU A 184 11.71 2.81 7.25
N ASP A 185 12.70 3.57 7.75
CA ASP A 185 12.48 4.55 8.81
C ASP A 185 11.50 5.64 8.37
N ASN A 186 11.66 6.14 7.14
CA ASN A 186 10.77 7.12 6.54
C ASN A 186 9.36 6.56 6.35
N ALA A 187 9.23 5.31 5.88
CA ALA A 187 7.94 4.62 5.75
C ALA A 187 7.21 4.49 7.10
N CYS A 188 7.94 4.15 8.17
CA CYS A 188 7.40 4.09 9.53
C CYS A 188 6.98 5.47 10.04
N ALA A 189 7.78 6.50 9.78
CA ALA A 189 7.49 7.87 10.19
C ALA A 189 6.23 8.43 9.50
N HIS A 190 6.07 8.22 8.19
CA HIS A 190 4.83 8.56 7.46
C HIS A 190 3.63 7.80 8.01
N THR A 191 3.77 6.49 8.21
CA THR A 191 2.69 5.65 8.75
C THR A 191 2.24 6.16 10.12
N LEU A 192 3.19 6.44 11.00
CA LEU A 192 2.90 6.93 12.34
C LEU A 192 2.23 8.31 12.29
N LEU A 193 2.76 9.24 11.48
CA LEU A 193 2.21 10.58 11.33
C LEU A 193 0.75 10.57 10.85
N LEU A 194 0.43 9.71 9.88
CA LEU A 194 -0.89 9.61 9.26
C LEU A 194 -1.89 8.76 10.06
N ALA A 195 -1.42 7.93 11.00
CA ALA A 195 -2.27 7.14 11.90
C ALA A 195 -2.53 7.93 13.21
N ARG A 196 -3.25 9.06 13.13
CA ARG A 196 -3.49 9.96 14.27
C ARG A 196 -4.52 9.40 15.24
N ASP A 197 -5.72 9.15 14.75
CA ASP A 197 -6.89 8.77 15.54
C ASP A 197 -7.22 7.29 15.38
N PHE A 198 -6.70 6.65 14.35
CA PHE A 198 -6.97 5.27 13.99
C PHE A 198 -5.68 4.48 13.83
N ARG A 199 -5.81 3.15 13.95
CA ARG A 199 -4.69 2.22 13.73
C ARG A 199 -4.07 2.35 12.34
N GLN A 200 -4.90 2.55 11.31
CA GLN A 200 -4.46 2.68 9.92
C GLN A 200 -4.23 4.15 9.55
N PRO A 201 -3.32 4.41 8.59
CA PRO A 201 -3.14 5.73 8.03
C PRO A 201 -4.45 6.32 7.48
N GLU A 202 -4.66 7.60 7.72
CA GLU A 202 -5.88 8.30 7.29
C GLU A 202 -6.07 8.24 5.76
N THR A 203 -4.97 8.25 5.00
CA THR A 203 -4.98 8.13 3.54
C THR A 203 -5.64 6.84 3.06
N THR A 204 -5.16 5.67 3.53
CA THR A 204 -5.72 4.36 3.13
C THR A 204 -7.12 4.16 3.71
N ARG A 205 -7.40 4.65 4.92
CA ARG A 205 -8.72 4.59 5.52
C ARG A 205 -9.76 5.37 4.71
N ARG A 206 -9.40 6.54 4.20
CA ARG A 206 -10.28 7.34 3.30
C ARG A 206 -10.44 6.65 1.95
N ALA A 207 -9.38 6.09 1.38
CA ALA A 207 -9.45 5.33 0.13
C ALA A 207 -10.38 4.10 0.27
N ASP A 208 -10.28 3.32 1.36
CA ASP A 208 -11.20 2.20 1.67
C ASP A 208 -12.66 2.67 1.72
N SER A 209 -12.93 3.77 2.41
CA SER A 209 -14.28 4.32 2.48
C SER A 209 -14.81 4.76 1.11
N LEU A 210 -13.97 5.42 0.31
CA LEU A 210 -14.34 5.95 -0.99
C LEU A 210 -14.57 4.82 -2.02
N CYS A 211 -13.68 3.82 -2.11
CA CYS A 211 -13.86 2.70 -3.05
C CYS A 211 -15.11 1.87 -2.73
N ARG A 212 -15.40 1.63 -1.43
CA ARG A 212 -16.63 0.94 -1.01
C ARG A 212 -17.90 1.73 -1.34
N LYS A 213 -17.86 3.05 -1.19
CA LYS A 213 -18.98 3.92 -1.59
C LYS A 213 -19.20 3.84 -3.09
N ALA A 214 -18.16 4.03 -3.89
CA ALA A 214 -18.23 3.98 -5.35
C ALA A 214 -18.64 2.59 -5.87
N LEU A 215 -18.23 1.50 -5.21
CA LEU A 215 -18.68 0.16 -5.56
C LEU A 215 -20.19 -0.01 -5.38
N ARG A 216 -20.77 0.51 -4.28
CA ARG A 216 -22.23 0.47 -4.06
C ARG A 216 -22.99 1.29 -5.11
N GLU A 217 -22.45 2.43 -5.52
CA GLU A 217 -23.04 3.29 -6.55
C GLU A 217 -22.96 2.64 -7.95
N ALA A 218 -21.87 1.93 -8.25
CA ALA A 218 -21.72 1.19 -9.50
C ALA A 218 -22.60 -0.08 -9.57
N ALA A 219 -23.09 -0.57 -8.42
CA ALA A 219 -23.93 -1.74 -8.29
C ALA A 219 -25.45 -1.43 -8.32
N ALA A 220 -25.82 -0.15 -8.20
CA ALA A 220 -27.19 0.34 -8.22
C ALA A 220 -27.69 0.58 -9.65
#